data_603dc56b9e4c6ff73879fe275274c44c
#
_entry.id   603dc56b9e4c6ff73879fe275274c44c
#
_cell.length_a   1.000
_cell.length_b   1.000
_cell.length_c   1.000
_cell.angle_alpha   90.00
_cell.angle_beta   90.00
_cell.angle_gamma   90.00
#
_symmetry.space_group_name_H-M   'P 1'
#
loop_
_entity.id
_entity.type
_entity.pdbx_description
1 polymer ?
#
loop_
_entity_poly.entity_id
_entity_poly.type
_entity_poly.pdbx_seq_one_letter_code
_entity_poly.pdbx_strand_id
1 'polypeptide(L)'
;GTLYWANQLGVGFDSDAVGSPILVDGDIITYAGDKIYRVDTVSGEIKAKAAMDHKSSFSITPPVYADGMVFVALSGGTVQAFNASTLESLWIYTDKLGGQPNCPLTVKNGYLYTGFWNSETGSANFVCLSVTDEDPAQSGESKCASWYYTGKGGFYWAGAYVADDFLLVGTDDGGNGYTSQTSRLLLLDPATGELLDSWDNLNADIRSTVVYDDETDAYYFTSKGGTFYSVQVTGDRKLTNKWGVNLANGVGGVP
;
A
#
# COMPACT_ATOMS: atom_id res chain seq x y z
N GLY A 1 -33.21 -1.59 -2.17
CA GLY A 1 -32.64 -2.15 -0.94
C GLY A 1 -33.13 -1.41 0.30
N THR A 2 -33.07 -2.06 1.44
CA THR A 2 -33.44 -1.44 2.73
C THR A 2 -32.19 -0.89 3.38
N LEU A 3 -32.25 0.40 3.83
CA LEU A 3 -31.20 0.97 4.67
C LEU A 3 -31.34 0.41 6.10
N TYR A 4 -30.33 -0.28 6.61
CA TYR A 4 -30.34 -0.79 7.96
C TYR A 4 -29.82 0.24 8.96
N TRP A 5 -28.70 0.89 8.64
CA TRP A 5 -28.11 1.96 9.44
C TRP A 5 -27.19 2.85 8.59
N ALA A 6 -26.84 4.02 9.09
CA ALA A 6 -25.86 4.92 8.51
C ALA A 6 -25.16 5.71 9.63
N ASN A 7 -23.85 5.89 9.52
CA ASN A 7 -23.05 6.71 10.43
C ASN A 7 -22.28 7.76 9.66
N GLN A 8 -22.24 8.97 10.21
CA GLN A 8 -21.35 10.02 9.74
C GLN A 8 -20.07 10.00 10.59
N LEU A 9 -18.95 9.59 9.99
CA LEU A 9 -17.66 9.42 10.69
C LEU A 9 -16.76 10.66 10.58
N GLY A 10 -17.01 11.55 9.61
CA GLY A 10 -16.23 12.77 9.40
C GLY A 10 -16.96 13.80 8.55
N VAL A 11 -16.38 14.97 8.39
CA VAL A 11 -16.93 16.10 7.63
C VAL A 11 -15.87 16.82 6.80
N GLY A 12 -16.25 17.31 5.60
CA GLY A 12 -15.41 18.14 4.73
C GLY A 12 -14.14 17.44 4.25
N PHE A 13 -13.13 18.22 3.92
CA PHE A 13 -11.85 17.72 3.41
C PHE A 13 -11.05 16.88 4.40
N ASP A 14 -11.31 16.99 5.70
CA ASP A 14 -10.66 16.15 6.71
C ASP A 14 -11.11 14.69 6.66
N SER A 15 -12.17 14.41 5.86
CA SER A 15 -12.73 13.07 5.64
C SER A 15 -12.46 12.53 4.25
N ASP A 16 -11.43 13.01 3.59
CA ASP A 16 -11.06 12.72 2.21
C ASP A 16 -10.60 11.27 1.96
N ALA A 17 -10.59 10.46 3.01
CA ALA A 17 -10.32 9.04 2.92
C ALA A 17 -11.51 8.33 2.29
N VAL A 18 -11.27 7.72 1.16
CA VAL A 18 -12.22 6.88 0.44
C VAL A 18 -11.80 5.41 0.41
N GLY A 19 -10.92 5.02 1.35
CA GLY A 19 -10.48 3.65 1.51
C GLY A 19 -11.63 2.72 1.87
N SER A 20 -11.65 1.53 1.28
CA SER A 20 -12.66 0.52 1.60
C SER A 20 -12.52 0.08 3.06
N PRO A 21 -13.63 -0.13 3.77
CA PRO A 21 -13.58 -0.74 5.10
C PRO A 21 -13.17 -2.21 5.01
N ILE A 22 -12.69 -2.76 6.11
CA ILE A 22 -12.41 -4.20 6.27
C ILE A 22 -13.32 -4.82 7.32
N LEU A 23 -13.52 -6.14 7.22
CA LEU A 23 -14.23 -6.94 8.22
C LEU A 23 -13.22 -7.66 9.10
N VAL A 24 -13.37 -7.51 10.42
CA VAL A 24 -12.53 -8.17 11.43
C VAL A 24 -13.44 -8.68 12.54
N ASP A 25 -13.46 -10.00 12.75
CA ASP A 25 -14.25 -10.67 13.80
C ASP A 25 -15.74 -10.25 13.82
N GLY A 26 -16.33 -10.07 12.65
CA GLY A 26 -17.74 -9.68 12.50
C GLY A 26 -18.03 -8.18 12.66
N ASP A 27 -17.02 -7.35 12.90
CA ASP A 27 -17.13 -5.90 12.93
C ASP A 27 -16.46 -5.26 11.70
N ILE A 28 -16.88 -4.04 11.39
CA ILE A 28 -16.25 -3.20 10.37
C ILE A 28 -15.14 -2.38 11.04
N ILE A 29 -13.95 -2.36 10.44
CA ILE A 29 -12.92 -1.37 10.76
C ILE A 29 -12.75 -0.43 9.57
N THR A 30 -12.79 0.86 9.84
CA THR A 30 -12.63 1.93 8.86
C THR A 30 -12.02 3.17 9.51
N TYR A 31 -11.59 4.13 8.70
CA TYR A 31 -11.06 5.39 9.20
C TYR A 31 -11.62 6.57 8.40
N ALA A 32 -11.67 7.73 9.04
CA ALA A 32 -12.06 9.00 8.41
C ALA A 32 -11.45 10.18 9.18
N GLY A 33 -10.90 11.14 8.45
CA GLY A 33 -10.25 12.30 9.05
C GLY A 33 -9.03 11.91 9.88
N ASP A 34 -9.11 12.16 11.18
CA ASP A 34 -8.06 11.87 12.16
C ASP A 34 -8.38 10.70 13.09
N LYS A 35 -9.37 9.86 12.73
CA LYS A 35 -9.82 8.76 13.59
C LYS A 35 -10.01 7.45 12.84
N ILE A 36 -9.71 6.36 13.54
CA ILE A 36 -10.08 4.99 13.19
C ILE A 36 -11.27 4.54 14.03
N TYR A 37 -12.15 3.71 13.46
CA TYR A 37 -13.41 3.27 14.06
C TYR A 37 -13.56 1.76 13.93
N ARG A 38 -14.12 1.12 14.97
CA ARG A 38 -14.67 -0.23 14.95
C ARG A 38 -16.18 -0.16 15.12
N VAL A 39 -16.91 -0.70 14.17
CA VAL A 39 -18.36 -0.54 14.03
C VAL A 39 -19.03 -1.90 13.94
N ASP A 40 -20.07 -2.12 14.74
CA ASP A 40 -20.90 -3.32 14.66
C ASP A 40 -21.61 -3.41 13.30
N THR A 41 -21.48 -4.54 12.62
CA THR A 41 -22.05 -4.73 11.27
C THR A 41 -23.57 -4.76 11.25
N VAL A 42 -24.22 -5.13 12.35
CA VAL A 42 -25.68 -5.30 12.43
C VAL A 42 -26.38 -4.01 12.84
N SER A 43 -25.89 -3.38 13.91
CA SER A 43 -26.52 -2.20 14.51
C SER A 43 -25.94 -0.88 13.99
N GLY A 44 -24.71 -0.88 13.47
CA GLY A 44 -23.97 0.34 13.16
C GLY A 44 -23.40 1.04 14.38
N GLU A 45 -23.47 0.44 15.57
CA GLU A 45 -22.90 1.02 16.79
C GLU A 45 -21.38 1.13 16.69
N ILE A 46 -20.83 2.29 17.07
CA ILE A 46 -19.38 2.50 17.16
C ILE A 46 -18.90 1.87 18.47
N LYS A 47 -18.31 0.68 18.37
CA LYS A 47 -17.79 -0.08 19.53
C LYS A 47 -16.48 0.49 20.09
N ALA A 48 -15.62 1.00 19.20
CA ALA A 48 -14.37 1.64 19.55
C ALA A 48 -14.00 2.73 18.55
N LYS A 49 -13.27 3.73 19.01
CA LYS A 49 -12.64 4.75 18.16
C LYS A 49 -11.35 5.23 18.80
N ALA A 50 -10.36 5.57 17.98
CA ALA A 50 -9.08 6.11 18.42
C ALA A 50 -8.61 7.24 17.51
N ALA A 51 -7.77 8.13 18.02
CA ALA A 51 -7.07 9.10 17.21
C ALA A 51 -5.96 8.42 16.41
N MET A 52 -5.74 8.90 15.20
CA MET A 52 -4.58 8.57 14.38
C MET A 52 -3.52 9.65 14.52
N ASP A 53 -2.26 9.28 14.35
CA ASP A 53 -1.12 10.21 14.48
C ASP A 53 -1.15 11.30 13.40
N HIS A 54 -1.56 10.92 12.19
CA HIS A 54 -1.78 11.84 11.06
C HIS A 54 -3.18 11.67 10.49
N LYS A 55 -3.61 12.68 9.73
CA LYS A 55 -4.89 12.59 9.00
C LYS A 55 -4.81 11.58 7.86
N SER A 56 -5.96 11.05 7.50
CA SER A 56 -6.13 10.16 6.35
C SER A 56 -6.17 10.89 5.00
N SER A 57 -5.83 12.17 4.95
CA SER A 57 -5.83 12.97 3.72
C SER A 57 -5.06 12.28 2.60
N PHE A 58 -5.71 12.15 1.44
CA PHE A 58 -5.22 11.42 0.27
C PHE A 58 -4.98 9.92 0.48
N SER A 59 -5.38 9.33 1.60
CA SER A 59 -5.32 7.89 1.77
C SER A 59 -6.57 7.24 1.18
N ILE A 60 -6.38 6.45 0.13
CA ILE A 60 -7.42 5.60 -0.46
C ILE A 60 -7.17 4.12 -0.18
N THR A 61 -6.10 3.82 0.53
CA THR A 61 -5.65 2.46 0.84
C THR A 61 -6.51 1.87 1.94
N PRO A 62 -7.14 0.70 1.76
CA PRO A 62 -7.85 0.03 2.84
C PRO A 62 -6.91 -0.25 4.02
N PRO A 63 -7.43 -0.27 5.25
CA PRO A 63 -6.70 -0.88 6.36
C PRO A 63 -6.36 -2.34 6.03
N VAL A 64 -5.31 -2.88 6.66
CA VAL A 64 -4.98 -4.31 6.56
C VAL A 64 -4.97 -4.92 7.95
N TYR A 65 -5.56 -6.11 8.06
CA TYR A 65 -5.59 -6.88 9.30
C TYR A 65 -4.62 -8.06 9.22
N ALA A 66 -3.79 -8.22 10.26
CA ALA A 66 -3.01 -9.42 10.49
C ALA A 66 -2.70 -9.57 11.98
N ASP A 67 -2.73 -10.80 12.47
CA ASP A 67 -2.27 -11.20 13.83
C ASP A 67 -2.84 -10.35 14.97
N GLY A 68 -4.14 -10.01 14.89
CA GLY A 68 -4.82 -9.19 15.92
C GLY A 68 -4.53 -7.70 15.83
N MET A 69 -3.85 -7.25 14.79
CA MET A 69 -3.50 -5.85 14.53
C MET A 69 -4.16 -5.32 13.27
N VAL A 70 -4.41 -4.03 13.24
CA VAL A 70 -4.84 -3.29 12.05
C VAL A 70 -3.82 -2.23 11.71
N PHE A 71 -3.43 -2.19 10.45
CA PHE A 71 -2.45 -1.25 9.92
C PHE A 71 -3.14 -0.25 9.00
N VAL A 72 -2.80 1.02 9.14
CA VAL A 72 -3.27 2.11 8.28
C VAL A 72 -2.09 2.92 7.76
N ALA A 73 -2.15 3.30 6.49
CA ALA A 73 -1.20 4.23 5.90
C ALA A 73 -1.80 5.65 5.92
N LEU A 74 -1.05 6.61 6.39
CA LEU A 74 -1.49 7.98 6.65
C LEU A 74 -0.59 9.00 5.93
N SER A 75 -1.06 10.23 5.84
CA SER A 75 -0.27 11.34 5.28
C SER A 75 1.06 11.53 6.00
N GLY A 76 2.01 12.18 5.34
CA GLY A 76 3.34 12.42 5.91
C GLY A 76 4.28 11.21 5.88
N GLY A 77 3.95 10.15 5.13
CA GLY A 77 4.75 8.93 5.08
C GLY A 77 4.61 8.06 6.32
N THR A 78 3.43 8.09 6.96
CA THR A 78 3.19 7.40 8.22
C THR A 78 2.45 6.09 8.02
N VAL A 79 2.86 5.06 8.76
CA VAL A 79 2.10 3.82 8.97
C VAL A 79 1.87 3.66 10.47
N GLN A 80 0.63 3.43 10.86
CA GLN A 80 0.27 3.23 12.27
C GLN A 80 -0.41 1.88 12.45
N ALA A 81 -0.02 1.16 13.49
CA ALA A 81 -0.62 -0.09 13.92
C ALA A 81 -1.52 0.11 15.13
N PHE A 82 -2.64 -0.58 15.13
CA PHE A 82 -3.61 -0.58 16.20
C PHE A 82 -3.94 -2.01 16.63
N ASN A 83 -4.22 -2.21 17.91
CA ASN A 83 -4.90 -3.41 18.36
C ASN A 83 -6.28 -3.50 17.70
N ALA A 84 -6.57 -4.58 16.99
CA ALA A 84 -7.81 -4.70 16.23
C ALA A 84 -9.09 -4.69 17.08
N SER A 85 -9.01 -5.11 18.35
CA SER A 85 -10.15 -5.17 19.27
C SER A 85 -10.41 -3.86 19.98
N THR A 86 -9.36 -3.21 20.50
CA THR A 86 -9.47 -2.00 21.34
C THR A 86 -9.24 -0.71 20.57
N LEU A 87 -8.58 -0.77 19.41
CA LEU A 87 -8.03 0.34 18.64
C LEU A 87 -6.98 1.14 19.41
N GLU A 88 -6.36 0.56 20.44
CA GLU A 88 -5.18 1.14 21.05
C GLU A 88 -4.03 1.20 20.04
N SER A 89 -3.34 2.35 19.99
CA SER A 89 -2.17 2.52 19.12
C SER A 89 -1.02 1.68 19.67
N LEU A 90 -0.47 0.79 18.83
CA LEU A 90 0.65 -0.07 19.18
C LEU A 90 1.97 0.60 18.82
N TRP A 91 2.18 0.87 17.54
CA TRP A 91 3.38 1.54 17.06
C TRP A 91 3.09 2.48 15.88
N ILE A 92 4.02 3.40 15.65
CA ILE A 92 3.96 4.40 14.58
C ILE A 92 5.30 4.45 13.85
N TYR A 93 5.27 4.22 12.54
CA TYR A 93 6.38 4.48 11.64
C TYR A 93 6.18 5.81 10.92
N THR A 94 7.23 6.61 10.80
CA THR A 94 7.23 7.81 9.95
C THR A 94 8.45 7.80 9.04
N ASP A 95 8.20 7.80 7.72
CA ASP A 95 9.28 7.81 6.73
C ASP A 95 9.99 9.16 6.69
N LYS A 96 11.33 9.13 6.65
CA LYS A 96 12.18 10.34 6.65
C LYS A 96 11.99 11.23 5.42
N LEU A 97 11.53 10.68 4.31
CA LEU A 97 11.19 11.44 3.10
C LEU A 97 9.73 11.89 3.09
N GLY A 98 8.92 11.40 4.03
CA GLY A 98 7.49 11.65 4.05
C GLY A 98 6.77 11.01 2.88
N GLY A 99 5.65 11.61 2.46
CA GLY A 99 4.93 11.23 1.25
C GLY A 99 3.46 10.90 1.45
N GLN A 100 2.75 10.77 0.34
CA GLN A 100 1.35 10.34 0.33
C GLN A 100 1.25 8.83 0.46
N PRO A 101 0.26 8.30 1.22
CA PRO A 101 0.13 6.90 1.58
C PRO A 101 -0.77 6.13 0.60
N ASN A 102 -0.59 6.27 -0.68
CA ASN A 102 -1.50 5.68 -1.68
C ASN A 102 -1.03 4.32 -2.22
N CYS A 103 0.11 3.80 -1.76
CA CYS A 103 0.55 2.45 -2.06
C CYS A 103 -0.18 1.45 -1.15
N PRO A 104 -0.83 0.41 -1.70
CA PRO A 104 -1.46 -0.63 -0.89
C PRO A 104 -0.51 -1.27 0.09
N LEU A 105 -1.03 -1.57 1.29
CA LEU A 105 -0.32 -2.31 2.31
C LEU A 105 -0.38 -3.81 2.00
N THR A 106 0.76 -4.50 2.09
CA THR A 106 0.81 -5.97 1.98
C THR A 106 1.48 -6.54 3.22
N VAL A 107 0.84 -7.49 3.90
CA VAL A 107 1.42 -8.21 5.04
C VAL A 107 1.76 -9.64 4.63
N LYS A 108 2.99 -10.05 4.89
CA LYS A 108 3.49 -11.41 4.61
C LYS A 108 4.55 -11.79 5.63
N ASN A 109 4.43 -12.97 6.22
CA ASN A 109 5.44 -13.57 7.13
C ASN A 109 5.88 -12.65 8.29
N GLY A 110 4.95 -11.91 8.90
CA GLY A 110 5.24 -11.00 10.01
C GLY A 110 5.87 -9.66 9.60
N TYR A 111 5.84 -9.33 8.31
CA TYR A 111 6.30 -8.05 7.78
C TYR A 111 5.22 -7.36 6.96
N LEU A 112 5.21 -6.03 7.03
CA LEU A 112 4.37 -5.15 6.25
C LEU A 112 5.22 -4.42 5.21
N TYR A 113 4.72 -4.38 3.98
CA TYR A 113 5.36 -3.74 2.83
C TYR A 113 4.44 -2.67 2.28
N THR A 114 4.97 -1.47 2.05
CA THR A 114 4.26 -0.36 1.40
C THR A 114 5.24 0.66 0.84
N GLY A 115 4.75 1.60 0.06
CA GLY A 115 5.55 2.69 -0.49
C GLY A 115 4.86 4.04 -0.33
N PHE A 116 5.61 5.09 -0.63
CA PHE A 116 5.12 6.47 -0.55
C PHE A 116 5.38 7.20 -1.87
N TRP A 117 4.66 8.31 -2.04
CA TRP A 117 4.81 9.18 -3.19
C TRP A 117 4.85 10.65 -2.75
N ASN A 118 5.85 11.40 -3.19
CA ASN A 118 5.99 12.81 -2.86
C ASN A 118 5.52 13.75 -3.97
N SER A 119 5.95 13.45 -5.20
CA SER A 119 5.59 14.18 -6.42
C SER A 119 6.08 13.41 -7.63
N GLU A 120 5.70 13.81 -8.83
CA GLU A 120 6.16 13.19 -10.09
C GLU A 120 7.70 13.12 -10.20
N THR A 121 8.42 14.08 -9.61
CA THR A 121 9.89 14.15 -9.67
C THR A 121 10.59 13.89 -8.33
N GLY A 122 9.82 13.76 -7.25
CA GLY A 122 10.34 13.55 -5.90
C GLY A 122 10.74 12.10 -5.65
N SER A 123 11.76 11.91 -4.84
CA SER A 123 12.08 10.57 -4.34
C SER A 123 11.19 10.20 -3.17
N ALA A 124 10.83 8.92 -3.09
CA ALA A 124 10.11 8.34 -1.95
C ALA A 124 10.57 6.90 -1.70
N ASN A 125 10.28 6.40 -0.51
CA ASN A 125 10.71 5.06 -0.11
C ASN A 125 9.59 4.04 -0.29
N PHE A 126 9.97 2.83 -0.67
CA PHE A 126 9.27 1.58 -0.42
C PHE A 126 9.90 0.95 0.81
N VAL A 127 9.09 0.54 1.77
CA VAL A 127 9.57 0.14 3.11
C VAL A 127 9.09 -1.24 3.50
N CYS A 128 9.89 -1.91 4.33
CA CYS A 128 9.52 -3.12 5.05
C CYS A 128 9.54 -2.82 6.56
N LEU A 129 8.44 -3.11 7.22
CA LEU A 129 8.27 -2.92 8.66
C LEU A 129 7.96 -4.27 9.33
N SER A 130 8.63 -4.61 10.42
CA SER A 130 8.17 -5.71 11.27
C SER A 130 6.79 -5.36 11.84
N VAL A 131 5.84 -6.29 11.83
CA VAL A 131 4.53 -6.08 12.45
C VAL A 131 4.57 -6.19 13.97
N THR A 132 5.67 -6.71 14.55
CA THR A 132 5.81 -6.93 15.98
C THR A 132 5.65 -5.62 16.76
N ASP A 133 4.92 -5.67 17.85
CA ASP A 133 4.88 -4.65 18.91
C ASP A 133 6.06 -4.97 19.84
N GLU A 134 7.13 -4.18 19.76
CA GLU A 134 8.38 -4.46 20.48
C GLU A 134 8.28 -4.05 21.97
N ASP A 135 7.47 -3.04 22.29
CA ASP A 135 7.24 -2.61 23.66
C ASP A 135 5.73 -2.47 23.97
N PRO A 136 5.03 -3.58 24.26
CA PRO A 136 3.60 -3.57 24.55
C PRO A 136 3.19 -2.72 25.76
N ALA A 137 4.14 -2.24 26.55
CA ALA A 137 3.88 -1.32 27.65
C ALA A 137 3.82 0.15 27.19
N GLN A 138 4.28 0.44 25.98
CA GLN A 138 4.31 1.79 25.41
C GLN A 138 3.34 1.92 24.24
N SER A 139 2.20 2.56 24.47
CA SER A 139 1.27 2.89 23.39
C SER A 139 1.91 3.85 22.38
N GLY A 140 1.78 3.53 21.07
CA GLY A 140 2.30 4.37 20.00
C GLY A 140 3.83 4.47 19.96
N GLU A 141 4.53 3.36 20.25
CA GLU A 141 5.99 3.34 20.15
C GLU A 141 6.49 3.73 18.76
N SER A 142 7.68 4.32 18.69
CA SER A 142 8.30 4.68 17.43
C SER A 142 8.88 3.47 16.74
N LYS A 143 8.43 3.19 15.51
CA LYS A 143 8.86 2.05 14.69
C LYS A 143 9.97 2.43 13.73
N CYS A 144 10.94 1.55 13.54
CA CYS A 144 11.95 1.66 12.50
C CYS A 144 11.66 0.71 11.34
N ALA A 145 12.00 1.11 10.11
CA ALA A 145 11.98 0.19 8.99
C ALA A 145 13.08 -0.86 9.10
N SER A 146 12.76 -2.11 8.79
CA SER A 146 13.76 -3.18 8.65
C SER A 146 14.70 -2.87 7.48
N TRP A 147 14.12 -2.37 6.39
CA TRP A 147 14.85 -1.84 5.24
C TRP A 147 13.95 -0.87 4.44
N TYR A 148 14.55 -0.11 3.55
CA TYR A 148 13.83 0.70 2.57
C TYR A 148 14.58 0.72 1.23
N TYR A 149 13.82 0.87 0.13
CA TYR A 149 14.32 1.11 -1.22
C TYR A 149 13.85 2.48 -1.67
N THR A 150 14.79 3.36 -2.04
CA THR A 150 14.44 4.71 -2.52
C THR A 150 14.25 4.72 -4.02
N GLY A 151 13.04 5.05 -4.48
CA GLY A 151 12.69 5.23 -5.89
C GLY A 151 12.55 6.71 -6.25
N LYS A 152 13.07 7.11 -7.41
CA LYS A 152 12.74 8.41 -8.00
C LYS A 152 11.31 8.33 -8.55
N GLY A 153 10.45 9.33 -8.25
CA GLY A 153 9.02 9.28 -8.54
C GLY A 153 8.20 8.49 -7.51
N GLY A 154 8.83 7.62 -6.74
CA GLY A 154 8.20 6.86 -5.68
C GLY A 154 7.25 5.75 -6.16
N PHE A 155 6.26 5.44 -5.31
CA PHE A 155 5.36 4.29 -5.43
C PHE A 155 3.91 4.75 -5.22
N TYR A 156 3.24 5.10 -6.31
CA TYR A 156 1.89 5.65 -6.26
C TYR A 156 0.90 4.61 -6.77
N TRP A 157 0.02 4.13 -5.90
CA TRP A 157 -0.95 3.04 -6.14
C TRP A 157 -0.33 1.69 -6.53
N ALA A 158 0.97 1.57 -6.49
CA ALA A 158 1.71 0.39 -6.91
C ALA A 158 1.76 -0.66 -5.79
N GLY A 159 0.74 -1.48 -5.67
CA GLY A 159 0.72 -2.59 -4.72
C GLY A 159 1.77 -3.66 -5.07
N ALA A 160 2.48 -4.15 -4.06
CA ALA A 160 3.45 -5.21 -4.24
C ALA A 160 2.82 -6.60 -4.20
N TYR A 161 3.31 -7.51 -5.03
CA TYR A 161 3.20 -8.94 -4.81
C TYR A 161 4.40 -9.42 -3.98
N VAL A 162 4.16 -10.09 -2.86
CA VAL A 162 5.23 -10.57 -1.97
C VAL A 162 5.19 -12.09 -1.89
N ALA A 163 6.21 -12.74 -2.45
CA ALA A 163 6.51 -14.15 -2.31
C ALA A 163 7.40 -14.41 -1.07
N ASP A 164 7.84 -15.63 -0.86
CA ASP A 164 8.70 -15.97 0.28
C ASP A 164 10.14 -15.51 0.07
N ASP A 165 10.63 -15.47 -1.17
CA ASP A 165 12.02 -15.22 -1.54
C ASP A 165 12.22 -14.02 -2.49
N PHE A 166 11.13 -13.36 -2.92
CA PHE A 166 11.16 -12.12 -3.70
C PHE A 166 9.87 -11.30 -3.52
N LEU A 167 9.92 -10.05 -3.92
CA LEU A 167 8.74 -9.22 -4.13
C LEU A 167 8.82 -8.48 -5.46
N LEU A 168 7.65 -8.22 -6.06
CA LEU A 168 7.49 -7.42 -7.26
C LEU A 168 6.72 -6.15 -6.94
N VAL A 169 7.24 -4.99 -7.35
CA VAL A 169 6.56 -3.70 -7.21
C VAL A 169 6.86 -2.78 -8.39
N GLY A 170 5.82 -2.09 -8.88
CA GLY A 170 5.97 -1.05 -9.89
C GLY A 170 6.42 0.28 -9.31
N THR A 171 7.03 1.14 -10.13
CA THR A 171 7.43 2.50 -9.74
C THR A 171 6.78 3.54 -10.62
N ASP A 172 6.70 4.79 -10.13
CA ASP A 172 6.68 5.95 -11.01
C ASP A 172 8.09 6.17 -11.60
N ASP A 173 8.21 6.92 -12.68
CA ASP A 173 9.49 7.11 -13.38
C ASP A 173 10.32 8.27 -12.86
N GLY A 174 9.71 9.14 -12.06
CA GLY A 174 10.33 10.38 -11.59
C GLY A 174 10.48 11.44 -12.68
N GLY A 175 9.78 11.31 -13.80
CA GLY A 175 9.70 12.29 -14.87
C GLY A 175 8.72 13.41 -14.56
N ASN A 176 8.75 14.48 -15.36
CA ASN A 176 7.84 15.59 -15.22
C ASN A 176 6.73 15.53 -16.27
N GLY A 177 5.50 15.27 -15.84
CA GLY A 177 4.33 15.18 -16.68
C GLY A 177 3.63 13.82 -16.62
N TYR A 178 2.51 13.69 -17.33
CA TYR A 178 1.63 12.53 -17.25
C TYR A 178 1.70 11.59 -18.45
N THR A 179 2.49 11.93 -19.47
CA THR A 179 2.58 11.18 -20.72
C THR A 179 4.03 10.98 -21.12
N SER A 180 4.29 9.93 -21.87
CA SER A 180 5.61 9.61 -22.44
C SER A 180 6.71 9.33 -21.41
N GLN A 181 6.34 8.98 -20.20
CA GLN A 181 7.25 8.62 -19.14
C GLN A 181 7.51 7.11 -19.16
N THR A 182 8.63 6.73 -18.56
CA THR A 182 9.02 5.33 -18.41
C THR A 182 9.19 5.00 -16.95
N SER A 183 8.82 3.80 -16.58
CA SER A 183 8.91 3.31 -15.20
C SER A 183 9.61 1.96 -15.17
N ARG A 184 9.62 1.35 -14.00
CA ARG A 184 10.28 0.07 -13.75
C ARG A 184 9.36 -0.86 -12.99
N LEU A 185 9.42 -2.15 -13.32
CA LEU A 185 9.05 -3.21 -12.38
C LEU A 185 10.32 -3.63 -11.65
N LEU A 186 10.31 -3.58 -10.32
CA LEU A 186 11.41 -3.99 -9.48
C LEU A 186 11.15 -5.40 -8.95
N LEU A 187 12.19 -6.23 -8.96
CA LEU A 187 12.26 -7.50 -8.23
C LEU A 187 13.22 -7.30 -7.06
N LEU A 188 12.71 -7.28 -5.85
CA LEU A 188 13.49 -7.03 -4.62
C LEU A 188 13.53 -8.29 -3.75
N ASP A 189 14.59 -8.41 -2.96
CA ASP A 189 14.67 -9.37 -1.87
C ASP A 189 13.79 -8.90 -0.70
N PRO A 190 12.80 -9.68 -0.24
CA PRO A 190 11.88 -9.23 0.80
C PRO A 190 12.52 -9.09 2.19
N ALA A 191 13.66 -9.75 2.43
CA ALA A 191 14.35 -9.67 3.71
C ALA A 191 15.30 -8.47 3.81
N THR A 192 15.86 -8.01 2.68
CA THR A 192 16.92 -6.99 2.67
C THR A 192 16.60 -5.74 1.88
N GLY A 193 15.60 -5.80 0.98
CA GLY A 193 15.29 -4.72 0.03
C GLY A 193 16.29 -4.59 -1.12
N GLU A 194 17.22 -5.54 -1.26
CA GLU A 194 18.19 -5.55 -2.36
C GLU A 194 17.50 -5.73 -3.71
N LEU A 195 17.93 -4.96 -4.71
CA LEU A 195 17.46 -5.12 -6.08
C LEU A 195 18.07 -6.36 -6.72
N LEU A 196 17.26 -7.38 -6.96
CA LEU A 196 17.67 -8.65 -7.58
C LEU A 196 17.66 -8.57 -9.12
N ASP A 197 16.63 -7.91 -9.66
CA ASP A 197 16.45 -7.68 -11.10
C ASP A 197 15.45 -6.55 -11.34
N SER A 198 15.35 -6.07 -12.59
CA SER A 198 14.33 -5.09 -12.98
C SER A 198 13.92 -5.24 -14.44
N TRP A 199 12.71 -4.77 -14.72
CA TRP A 199 12.25 -4.53 -16.10
C TRP A 199 12.08 -3.03 -16.26
N ASP A 200 13.01 -2.42 -16.99
CA ASP A 200 13.12 -0.99 -17.16
C ASP A 200 12.41 -0.51 -18.45
N ASN A 201 12.20 0.79 -18.54
CA ASN A 201 11.61 1.47 -19.70
C ASN A 201 10.20 1.00 -20.04
N LEU A 202 9.39 0.75 -19.04
CA LEU A 202 7.97 0.43 -19.21
C LEU A 202 7.18 1.70 -19.58
N ASN A 203 6.08 1.52 -20.32
CA ASN A 203 5.29 2.62 -20.86
C ASN A 203 4.52 3.36 -19.75
N ALA A 204 5.00 4.53 -19.36
CA ALA A 204 4.48 5.36 -18.27
C ALA A 204 4.54 4.68 -16.89
N ASP A 205 4.03 5.39 -15.86
CA ASP A 205 4.07 4.94 -14.47
C ASP A 205 3.31 3.63 -14.25
N ILE A 206 3.86 2.76 -13.44
CA ILE A 206 3.17 1.56 -12.96
C ILE A 206 2.41 1.94 -11.70
N ARG A 207 1.08 1.96 -11.80
CA ARG A 207 0.17 2.37 -10.72
C ARG A 207 -0.89 1.31 -10.43
N SER A 208 -0.54 0.06 -10.63
CA SER A 208 -1.39 -1.09 -10.31
C SER A 208 -0.71 -2.04 -9.35
N THR A 209 -1.49 -2.78 -8.60
CA THR A 209 -1.01 -3.93 -7.84
C THR A 209 -0.54 -5.02 -8.81
N VAL A 210 0.60 -5.63 -8.51
CA VAL A 210 1.05 -6.83 -9.23
C VAL A 210 0.24 -8.03 -8.72
N VAL A 211 -0.38 -8.77 -9.64
CA VAL A 211 -1.14 -9.97 -9.32
C VAL A 211 -0.50 -11.21 -9.93
N TYR A 212 -0.63 -12.34 -9.23
CA TYR A 212 -0.11 -13.63 -9.68
C TYR A 212 -1.26 -14.54 -10.14
N ASP A 213 -0.99 -15.29 -11.18
CA ASP A 213 -1.87 -16.33 -11.68
C ASP A 213 -1.12 -17.67 -11.67
N ASP A 214 -1.64 -18.63 -10.93
CA ASP A 214 -1.02 -19.94 -10.73
C ASP A 214 -1.20 -20.90 -11.93
N GLU A 215 -2.19 -20.66 -12.79
CA GLU A 215 -2.38 -21.45 -14.00
C GLU A 215 -1.29 -21.17 -15.05
N THR A 216 -0.86 -19.93 -15.17
CA THR A 216 0.16 -19.48 -16.13
C THR A 216 1.55 -19.33 -15.52
N ASP A 217 1.67 -19.42 -14.19
CA ASP A 217 2.87 -19.11 -13.43
C ASP A 217 3.45 -17.74 -13.80
N ALA A 218 2.58 -16.73 -13.89
CA ALA A 218 2.93 -15.41 -14.35
C ALA A 218 2.36 -14.29 -13.47
N TYR A 219 3.04 -13.16 -13.50
CA TYR A 219 2.68 -11.93 -12.80
C TYR A 219 2.18 -10.90 -13.80
N TYR A 220 1.08 -10.25 -13.45
CA TYR A 220 0.40 -9.28 -14.31
C TYR A 220 0.29 -7.93 -13.64
N PHE A 221 0.43 -6.87 -14.43
CA PHE A 221 0.26 -5.49 -13.98
C PHE A 221 -0.06 -4.58 -15.16
N THR A 222 -0.47 -3.35 -14.87
CA THR A 222 -0.78 -2.35 -15.88
C THR A 222 -0.01 -1.08 -15.65
N SER A 223 0.16 -0.29 -16.70
CA SER A 223 0.72 1.05 -16.62
C SER A 223 -0.30 2.12 -16.97
N LYS A 224 -0.06 3.33 -16.51
CA LYS A 224 -0.82 4.54 -16.83
C LYS A 224 -0.82 4.84 -18.34
N GLY A 225 0.16 4.34 -19.09
CA GLY A 225 0.20 4.39 -20.55
C GLY A 225 -0.77 3.45 -21.27
N GLY A 226 -1.59 2.70 -20.51
CA GLY A 226 -2.58 1.77 -21.07
C GLY A 226 -1.99 0.46 -21.56
N THR A 227 -0.83 0.06 -21.06
CA THR A 227 -0.21 -1.22 -21.38
C THR A 227 -0.46 -2.23 -20.26
N PHE A 228 -0.90 -3.42 -20.65
CA PHE A 228 -0.97 -4.60 -19.80
C PHE A 228 0.28 -5.43 -19.99
N TYR A 229 0.90 -5.83 -18.89
CA TYR A 229 2.18 -6.55 -18.89
C TYR A 229 2.05 -7.90 -18.22
N SER A 230 2.88 -8.83 -18.70
CA SER A 230 3.10 -10.13 -18.07
C SER A 230 4.59 -10.41 -17.95
N VAL A 231 4.96 -11.08 -16.87
CA VAL A 231 6.34 -11.51 -16.59
C VAL A 231 6.32 -12.77 -15.73
N GLN A 232 7.34 -13.60 -15.87
CA GLN A 232 7.59 -14.73 -14.98
C GLN A 232 8.87 -14.48 -14.18
N VAL A 233 9.00 -15.14 -13.02
CA VAL A 233 10.19 -15.11 -12.18
C VAL A 233 10.79 -16.50 -12.16
N THR A 234 12.09 -16.61 -12.47
CA THR A 234 12.82 -17.88 -12.46
C THR A 234 13.24 -18.27 -11.04
N GLY A 235 13.60 -19.55 -10.83
CA GLY A 235 14.07 -20.02 -9.52
C GLY A 235 15.37 -19.36 -9.01
N ASP A 236 16.15 -18.73 -9.89
CA ASP A 236 17.31 -17.90 -9.53
C ASP A 236 16.97 -16.41 -9.38
N ARG A 237 15.69 -16.10 -9.25
CA ARG A 237 15.13 -14.76 -9.01
C ARG A 237 15.50 -13.77 -10.12
N LYS A 238 15.17 -14.13 -11.37
CA LYS A 238 15.31 -13.26 -12.55
C LYS A 238 13.99 -13.13 -13.29
N LEU A 239 13.74 -11.97 -13.87
CA LEU A 239 12.57 -11.69 -14.68
C LEU A 239 12.74 -12.28 -16.08
N THR A 240 11.79 -13.11 -16.49
CA THR A 240 11.78 -13.77 -17.80
C THR A 240 10.41 -13.70 -18.47
N ASN A 241 10.30 -14.19 -19.71
CA ASN A 241 9.05 -14.24 -20.49
C ASN A 241 8.24 -12.93 -20.44
N LYS A 242 8.96 -11.81 -20.62
CA LYS A 242 8.43 -10.45 -20.56
C LYS A 242 7.66 -10.12 -21.83
N TRP A 243 6.39 -9.73 -21.71
CA TRP A 243 5.63 -9.16 -22.82
C TRP A 243 4.64 -8.10 -22.34
N GLY A 244 4.20 -7.23 -23.25
CA GLY A 244 3.19 -6.23 -23.00
C GLY A 244 2.26 -6.03 -24.20
N VAL A 245 1.00 -5.73 -23.90
CA VAL A 245 -0.03 -5.42 -24.90
C VAL A 245 -0.63 -4.06 -24.60
N ASN A 246 -0.66 -3.19 -25.61
CA ASN A 246 -1.32 -1.90 -25.48
C ASN A 246 -2.85 -2.11 -25.59
N LEU A 247 -3.58 -1.78 -24.55
CA LEU A 247 -5.02 -1.97 -24.45
C LEU A 247 -5.81 -0.72 -24.87
N ALA A 248 -5.21 0.46 -24.77
CA ALA A 248 -5.88 1.71 -25.07
C ALA A 248 -4.90 2.82 -25.46
N ASN A 249 -5.37 3.76 -26.25
CA ASN A 249 -4.59 4.94 -26.61
C ASN A 249 -4.49 5.91 -25.41
N GLY A 250 -3.57 5.65 -24.51
CA GLY A 250 -3.13 6.61 -23.49
C GLY A 250 -4.19 7.08 -22.48
N VAL A 251 -5.22 6.32 -22.25
CA VAL A 251 -6.11 6.59 -21.10
C VAL A 251 -5.59 5.77 -19.94
N GLY A 252 -5.11 6.45 -18.91
CA GLY A 252 -4.59 5.81 -17.73
C GLY A 252 -5.57 4.79 -17.17
N GLY A 253 -5.29 3.52 -17.45
CA GLY A 253 -5.97 2.44 -16.78
C GLY A 253 -5.44 2.36 -15.37
N VAL A 254 -6.20 2.85 -14.43
CA VAL A 254 -6.11 2.37 -13.05
C VAL A 254 -6.98 1.11 -13.06
N PRO A 255 -6.44 -0.07 -12.70
CA PRO A 255 -7.25 -1.26 -12.54
C PRO A 255 -8.22 -1.15 -11.38
#